data_dfb9b4f88b69abd584dd935bb93b1aca
#
_entry.id   dfb9b4f88b69abd584dd935bb93b1aca
#
_cell.length_a   1.000
_cell.length_b   1.000
_cell.length_c   1.000
_cell.angle_alpha   90.00
_cell.angle_beta   90.00
_cell.angle_gamma   90.00
#
_symmetry.space_group_name_H-M   'P 1'
#
loop_
_entity.id
_entity.type
_entity.pdbx_description
1 polymer ?
#
loop_
_entity_poly.entity_id
_entity_poly.type
_entity_poly.pdbx_seq_one_letter_code
_entity_poly.pdbx_strand_id
1 'polypeptide(L)'
;MLKKNMSIQIQYEFLESRPRSNYKQLWVKGRHIRAEVLYRYTVGPEPESPEQVAKEYDLPVGAVLEAIDYCTRNRNLLDEERSHEAASVRARGLDRYPNAPAGYKPLE
;
A
#
# COMPACT_ATOMS: atom_id res chain seq x y z
N MET A 1 3.23 -30.35 12.34
CA MET A 1 3.48 -29.83 12.35
C MET A 1 3.64 -29.24 11.96
N LEU A 2 3.59 -28.88 11.91
CA LEU A 2 3.80 -28.18 11.78
C LEU A 2 4.09 -27.45 11.24
N LYS A 3 4.02 -27.23 11.18
CA LYS A 3 4.28 -26.54 10.82
C LYS A 3 4.62 -25.69 10.53
N LYS A 4 4.73 -25.47 10.44
CA LYS A 4 5.13 -24.66 10.30
C LYS A 4 5.03 -23.72 10.16
N ASN A 5 4.88 -23.33 10.12
CA ASN A 5 4.83 -22.41 10.09
C ASN A 5 4.32 -21.75 10.22
N MET A 6 4.09 -22.05 10.22
CA MET A 6 3.48 -21.68 10.49
C MET A 6 2.97 -20.90 11.22
N SER A 7 2.32 -21.09 11.49
CA SER A 7 2.17 -20.27 12.58
C SER A 7 2.78 -18.91 12.49
N ILE A 8 3.63 -18.75 11.68
CA ILE A 8 4.28 -17.49 11.52
C ILE A 8 3.39 -16.48 10.85
N GLN A 9 2.30 -16.94 10.33
CA GLN A 9 1.38 -16.05 9.68
C GLN A 9 0.64 -15.22 10.68
N ILE A 10 0.75 -13.91 10.56
CA ILE A 10 0.00 -12.98 11.37
C ILE A 10 -1.34 -12.75 10.70
N GLN A 11 -2.39 -12.92 11.47
CA GLN A 11 -3.72 -12.67 10.94
C GLN A 11 -4.18 -11.29 11.35
N TYR A 12 -4.52 -10.49 10.36
CA TYR A 12 -4.98 -9.14 10.59
C TYR A 12 -6.51 -9.11 10.56
N GLU A 13 -7.06 -8.31 11.42
CA GLU A 13 -8.49 -8.17 11.50
C GLU A 13 -9.02 -7.30 10.37
N PHE A 14 -8.29 -6.27 10.00
CA PHE A 14 -8.75 -5.27 9.06
C PHE A 14 -8.13 -5.36 7.68
N LEU A 15 -7.17 -6.24 7.50
CA LEU A 15 -6.48 -6.38 6.21
C LEU A 15 -6.76 -7.73 5.60
N GLU A 16 -6.76 -7.79 4.29
CA GLU A 16 -7.01 -9.03 3.56
C GLU A 16 -6.18 -9.08 2.29
N SER A 17 -5.93 -10.29 1.84
CA SER A 17 -5.27 -10.54 0.58
C SER A 17 -6.28 -10.42 -0.56
N ARG A 18 -5.82 -9.93 -1.70
CA ARG A 18 -6.64 -9.89 -2.92
C ARG A 18 -5.86 -10.52 -4.06
N PRO A 19 -5.98 -11.82 -4.22
CA PRO A 19 -5.16 -12.55 -5.21
C PRO A 19 -5.33 -12.07 -6.64
N ARG A 20 -6.45 -11.48 -6.97
CA ARG A 20 -6.69 -10.99 -8.33
C ARG A 20 -6.08 -9.63 -8.59
N SER A 21 -5.60 -8.98 -7.54
CA SER A 21 -4.94 -7.69 -7.67
C SER A 21 -3.55 -7.88 -8.25
N ASN A 22 -3.03 -6.83 -8.87
CA ASN A 22 -1.64 -6.81 -9.33
C ASN A 22 -0.66 -6.64 -8.17
N TYR A 23 -1.16 -6.42 -6.97
CA TYR A 23 -0.34 -6.20 -5.79
C TYR A 23 -0.46 -7.38 -4.86
N LYS A 24 0.68 -7.87 -4.38
CA LYS A 24 0.68 -8.97 -3.41
C LYS A 24 0.43 -8.49 -2.01
N GLN A 25 0.57 -7.18 -1.78
CA GLN A 25 0.35 -6.65 -0.44
C GLN A 25 -1.11 -6.74 -0.06
N LEU A 26 -1.36 -6.64 1.24
CA LEU A 26 -2.71 -6.69 1.76
C LEU A 26 -3.45 -5.39 1.53
N TRP A 27 -4.77 -5.50 1.54
CA TRP A 27 -5.69 -4.39 1.34
C TRP A 27 -6.58 -4.26 2.56
N VAL A 28 -7.12 -3.07 2.75
CA VAL A 28 -8.12 -2.88 3.80
C VAL A 28 -9.40 -3.59 3.38
N LYS A 29 -9.93 -4.41 4.29
CA LYS A 29 -11.16 -5.16 4.02
C LYS A 29 -12.29 -4.21 3.67
N GLY A 30 -13.00 -4.52 2.59
CA GLY A 30 -14.15 -3.74 2.19
C GLY A 30 -13.85 -2.39 1.58
N ARG A 31 -12.57 -2.06 1.40
CA ARG A 31 -12.18 -0.77 0.85
C ARG A 31 -11.17 -0.99 -0.26
N HIS A 32 -11.10 -0.07 -1.15
CA HIS A 32 -10.13 -0.15 -2.25
C HIS A 32 -8.87 0.62 -1.87
N ILE A 33 -8.28 0.24 -0.74
CA ILE A 33 -7.13 0.91 -0.17
C ILE A 33 -6.09 -0.13 0.21
N ARG A 34 -4.90 -0.01 -0.35
CA ARG A 34 -3.80 -0.90 0.00
C ARG A 34 -3.20 -0.49 1.33
N ALA A 35 -2.63 -1.46 2.04
CA ALA A 35 -2.00 -1.18 3.33
C ALA A 35 -0.94 -0.10 3.20
N GLU A 36 -0.16 -0.12 2.12
CA GLU A 36 0.90 0.86 1.94
C GLU A 36 0.38 2.28 1.87
N VAL A 37 -0.82 2.47 1.33
CA VAL A 37 -1.39 3.82 1.23
C VAL A 37 -1.53 4.45 2.61
N LEU A 38 -2.05 3.68 3.56
CA LEU A 38 -2.19 4.18 4.93
C LEU A 38 -0.85 4.39 5.59
N TYR A 39 0.05 3.42 5.40
CA TYR A 39 1.36 3.47 6.02
C TYR A 39 2.13 4.72 5.62
N ARG A 40 2.05 5.10 4.35
CA ARG A 40 2.86 6.20 3.84
C ARG A 40 2.51 7.53 4.47
N TYR A 41 1.28 7.69 4.93
CA TYR A 41 0.90 8.92 5.62
C TYR A 41 1.49 9.01 7.01
N THR A 42 1.94 7.88 7.57
CA THR A 42 2.48 7.88 8.93
C THR A 42 4.00 7.97 8.96
N VAL A 43 4.64 8.02 7.80
CA VAL A 43 6.10 8.14 7.71
C VAL A 43 6.42 9.30 6.79
N GLY A 44 7.71 9.66 6.76
CA GLY A 44 8.12 10.73 5.88
C GLY A 44 8.39 12.01 6.65
N PRO A 45 8.60 13.12 5.95
CA PRO A 45 9.00 14.37 6.63
C PRO A 45 7.91 14.99 7.48
N GLU A 46 6.65 14.73 7.15
CA GLU A 46 5.54 15.28 7.92
C GLU A 46 4.56 14.16 8.23
N PRO A 47 4.95 13.25 9.11
CA PRO A 47 4.11 12.09 9.38
C PRO A 47 2.84 12.47 10.13
N GLU A 48 1.74 11.83 9.76
CA GLU A 48 0.49 11.97 10.46
C GLU A 48 0.35 10.86 11.47
N SER A 49 -0.40 11.12 12.54
CA SER A 49 -0.66 10.08 13.52
C SER A 49 -1.61 9.05 12.93
N PRO A 50 -1.58 7.81 13.43
CA PRO A 50 -2.55 6.81 12.97
C PRO A 50 -3.99 7.26 13.16
N GLU A 51 -4.27 7.99 14.25
CA GLU A 51 -5.61 8.48 14.48
C GLU A 51 -6.04 9.48 13.42
N GLN A 52 -5.13 10.33 13.02
CA GLN A 52 -5.41 11.31 11.97
C GLN A 52 -5.73 10.63 10.64
N VAL A 53 -4.90 9.65 10.28
CA VAL A 53 -5.10 8.92 9.04
C VAL A 53 -6.42 8.16 9.06
N ALA A 54 -6.73 7.53 10.20
CA ALA A 54 -7.98 6.80 10.34
C ALA A 54 -9.17 7.72 10.14
N LYS A 55 -9.09 8.91 10.69
CA LYS A 55 -10.17 9.87 10.57
C LYS A 55 -10.36 10.30 9.12
N GLU A 56 -9.25 10.54 8.42
CA GLU A 56 -9.33 11.01 7.04
C GLU A 56 -9.92 9.96 6.12
N TYR A 57 -9.66 8.69 6.40
CA TYR A 57 -10.16 7.61 5.57
C TYR A 57 -11.44 6.98 6.10
N ASP A 58 -11.94 7.50 7.21
CA ASP A 58 -13.15 6.97 7.84
C ASP A 58 -12.96 5.48 8.16
N LEU A 59 -11.89 5.18 8.85
CA LEU A 59 -11.54 3.82 9.23
C LEU A 59 -11.31 3.74 10.72
N PRO A 60 -11.48 2.54 11.31
CA PRO A 60 -11.03 2.35 12.69
C PRO A 60 -9.52 2.52 12.75
N VAL A 61 -9.04 3.06 13.85
CA VAL A 61 -7.59 3.25 14.00
C VAL A 61 -6.87 1.93 13.94
N GLY A 62 -7.52 0.84 14.34
CA GLY A 62 -6.91 -0.49 14.25
C GLY A 62 -6.50 -0.86 12.83
N ALA A 63 -7.26 -0.40 11.84
CA ALA A 63 -6.91 -0.67 10.45
C ALA A 63 -5.59 -0.01 10.09
N VAL A 64 -5.38 1.23 10.55
CA VAL A 64 -4.14 1.94 10.27
C VAL A 64 -2.98 1.30 11.01
N LEU A 65 -3.21 0.92 12.27
CA LEU A 65 -2.16 0.27 13.05
C LEU A 65 -1.74 -1.05 12.43
N GLU A 66 -2.71 -1.81 11.94
CA GLU A 66 -2.38 -3.06 11.25
C GLU A 66 -1.61 -2.82 9.96
N ALA A 67 -1.98 -1.77 9.23
CA ALA A 67 -1.25 -1.43 8.01
C ALA A 67 0.19 -1.08 8.33
N ILE A 68 0.43 -0.33 9.40
CA ILE A 68 1.79 0.00 9.81
C ILE A 68 2.57 -1.27 10.18
N ASP A 69 1.95 -2.13 10.97
CA ASP A 69 2.62 -3.36 11.37
C ASP A 69 2.95 -4.23 10.15
N TYR A 70 1.97 -4.38 9.27
CA TYR A 70 2.18 -5.20 8.08
C TYR A 70 3.30 -4.62 7.20
N CYS A 71 3.27 -3.32 6.97
CA CYS A 71 4.24 -2.69 6.07
C CYS A 71 5.65 -2.72 6.64
N THR A 72 5.80 -2.55 7.95
CA THR A 72 7.13 -2.62 8.55
C THR A 72 7.70 -4.02 8.49
N ARG A 73 6.85 -5.04 8.51
CA ARG A 73 7.30 -6.42 8.41
C ARG A 73 7.56 -6.86 6.98
N ASN A 74 7.05 -6.13 6.01
CA ASN A 74 7.12 -6.54 4.61
C ASN A 74 7.73 -5.48 3.72
N ARG A 75 8.75 -4.82 4.22
CA ARG A 75 9.36 -3.71 3.47
C ARG A 75 9.90 -4.14 2.13
N ASN A 76 10.49 -5.34 2.06
CA ASN A 76 11.04 -5.82 0.81
C ASN A 76 9.97 -6.00 -0.25
N LEU A 77 8.82 -6.52 0.16
CA LEU A 77 7.71 -6.68 -0.76
C LEU A 77 7.23 -5.33 -1.28
N LEU A 78 7.09 -4.36 -0.39
CA LEU A 78 6.63 -3.04 -0.79
C LEU A 78 7.62 -2.36 -1.73
N ASP A 79 8.91 -2.48 -1.44
CA ASP A 79 9.93 -1.90 -2.30
C ASP A 79 9.90 -2.55 -3.66
N GLU A 80 9.71 -3.86 -3.69
CA GLU A 80 9.65 -4.61 -4.93
C GLU A 80 8.45 -4.17 -5.77
N GLU A 81 7.30 -4.03 -5.14
CA GLU A 81 6.10 -3.62 -5.86
C GLU A 81 6.20 -2.19 -6.35
N ARG A 82 6.82 -1.33 -5.58
CA ARG A 82 7.01 0.05 -5.98
C ARG A 82 7.94 0.13 -7.19
N SER A 83 9.01 -0.67 -7.19
CA SER A 83 9.93 -0.72 -8.31
C SER A 83 9.25 -1.27 -9.56
N HIS A 84 8.44 -2.30 -9.38
CA HIS A 84 7.73 -2.90 -10.50
C HIS A 84 6.73 -1.91 -11.10
N GLU A 85 6.05 -1.18 -10.26
CA GLU A 85 5.09 -0.19 -10.70
C GLU A 85 5.79 0.91 -11.48
N ALA A 86 6.91 1.39 -11.00
CA ALA A 86 7.68 2.42 -11.69
C ALA A 86 8.15 1.95 -13.04
N ALA A 87 8.62 0.71 -13.13
CA ALA A 87 9.09 0.15 -14.38
C ALA A 87 7.93 0.01 -15.38
N SER A 88 6.78 -0.40 -14.90
CA SER A 88 5.61 -0.55 -15.74
C SER A 88 5.15 0.79 -16.30
N VAL A 89 5.13 1.81 -15.47
CA VAL A 89 4.76 3.15 -15.92
C VAL A 89 5.72 3.64 -16.97
N ARG A 90 7.01 3.42 -16.74
CA ARG A 90 8.04 3.85 -17.69
C ARG A 90 7.92 3.09 -19.02
N ALA A 91 7.71 1.79 -18.94
CA ALA A 91 7.62 0.96 -20.13
C ALA A 91 6.45 1.37 -21.02
N ARG A 92 5.38 1.87 -20.41
CA ARG A 92 4.22 2.32 -21.18
C ARG A 92 4.29 3.79 -21.52
N GLY A 93 5.34 4.48 -21.12
CA GLY A 93 5.51 5.89 -21.42
C GLY A 93 4.61 6.81 -20.63
N LEU A 94 3.97 6.30 -19.60
CA LEU A 94 3.01 7.09 -18.85
C LEU A 94 3.69 8.14 -17.99
N ASP A 95 4.95 7.93 -17.68
CA ASP A 95 5.70 8.88 -16.87
C ASP A 95 5.99 10.17 -17.64
N ARG A 96 5.81 10.14 -18.95
CA ARG A 96 6.07 11.34 -19.77
C ARG A 96 4.80 12.14 -20.01
N TYR A 97 3.76 11.46 -20.39
CA TYR A 97 2.50 12.13 -20.69
C TYR A 97 1.36 11.29 -20.16
N PRO A 98 1.31 11.06 -18.90
CA PRO A 98 0.32 10.13 -18.35
C PRO A 98 -1.07 10.63 -18.70
N ASN A 99 -1.68 10.02 -19.68
CA ASN A 99 -3.01 10.40 -20.13
C ASN A 99 -3.06 11.83 -20.59
N ALA A 100 -1.99 12.32 -21.18
CA ALA A 100 -1.88 13.72 -21.46
C ALA A 100 -2.83 14.12 -22.58
N PRO A 101 -3.74 15.02 -22.30
CA PRO A 101 -4.45 15.67 -23.40
C PRO A 101 -3.48 16.58 -24.12
N ALA A 102 -3.90 17.04 -25.25
CA ALA A 102 -3.07 17.96 -26.02
C ALA A 102 -2.71 19.17 -25.16
N GLY A 103 -1.45 19.49 -25.12
CA GLY A 103 -1.00 20.63 -24.36
C GLY A 103 -0.67 20.35 -22.93
N TYR A 104 -0.96 19.17 -22.45
CA TYR A 104 -0.61 18.81 -21.08
C TYR A 104 0.90 18.70 -20.93
N LYS A 105 1.41 19.11 -19.81
CA LYS A 105 2.81 18.96 -19.50
C LYS A 105 2.98 18.01 -18.34
N PRO A 106 3.87 17.01 -18.49
CA PRO A 106 4.10 16.10 -17.37
C PRO A 106 4.65 16.86 -16.18
N LEU A 107 4.33 16.36 -15.02
CA LEU A 107 4.90 16.89 -13.81
C LEU A 107 6.37 16.56 -13.79
N GLU A 108 7.17 17.52 -13.47
CA GLU A 108 8.62 17.31 -13.45
C GLU A 108 9.19 17.36 -12.12
#